data_b48f75062dfd371b8fc853baa02ad008
#
_entry.id   b48f75062dfd371b8fc853baa02ad008
#
_cell.length_a   1.000
_cell.length_b   1.000
_cell.length_c   1.000
_cell.angle_alpha   90.00
_cell.angle_beta   90.00
_cell.angle_gamma   90.00
#
_symmetry.space_group_name_H-M   'P 1'
#
loop_
_entity.id
_entity.type
_entity.pdbx_description
1 polymer ?
#
loop_
_entity_poly.entity_id
_entity_poly.type
_entity_poly.pdbx_seq_one_letter_code
_entity_poly.pdbx_strand_id
1 'polypeptide(L)'
;EALEDYRRILAAGVNVVGSGPVFLQWPWQVIPDEMVAPIEDAARQGKSSVFVNGIDPGFANDLIPLALTGTCQSIQQVRCMEIVNYATYDSATVMFDVMGFGKPMDEIPMLLQPGVLSIGWGSVVRQIAAGLGLELDGLEEIYVREPAPEAFDIASGHIAEGTAAALRFEVIGLVDGAPAVVLEHITRLRDDLCPDWPQPAQEGGNYRVEITGEPCYALDLCLSSPNGDHNHAGVLATAMRVVNAIPAVIAAEPGICTTLKLPLVTGTGLYAAP
;
A
#
# COMPACT_ATOMS: atom_id res chain seq x y z
N GLU A 1 -0.04 -3.47 20.98
CA GLU A 1 -1.30 -4.22 21.13
C GLU A 1 -1.49 -5.19 19.96
N ALA A 2 -1.64 -4.73 18.69
CA ALA A 2 -1.86 -5.61 17.53
C ALA A 2 -0.82 -6.72 17.38
N LEU A 3 0.49 -6.42 17.51
CA LEU A 3 1.55 -7.44 17.42
C LEU A 3 1.47 -8.47 18.56
N GLU A 4 1.04 -8.07 19.76
CA GLU A 4 0.85 -8.99 20.87
C GLU A 4 -0.33 -9.95 20.61
N ASP A 5 -1.42 -9.44 20.03
CA ASP A 5 -2.54 -10.29 19.63
C ASP A 5 -2.12 -11.28 18.53
N TYR A 6 -1.37 -10.84 17.53
CA TYR A 6 -0.85 -11.71 16.48
C TYR A 6 0.05 -12.80 17.08
N ARG A 7 0.98 -12.43 17.96
CA ARG A 7 1.86 -13.37 18.64
C ARG A 7 1.04 -14.44 19.41
N ARG A 8 0.04 -14.01 20.17
CA ARG A 8 -0.84 -14.91 20.94
C ARG A 8 -1.63 -15.86 20.04
N ILE A 9 -2.20 -15.36 18.94
CA ILE A 9 -3.01 -16.14 18.00
C ILE A 9 -2.13 -17.17 17.27
N LEU A 10 -0.97 -16.73 16.77
CA LEU A 10 -0.02 -17.59 16.06
C LEU A 10 0.52 -18.70 16.97
N ALA A 11 0.92 -18.37 18.21
CA ALA A 11 1.39 -19.38 19.18
C ALA A 11 0.33 -20.43 19.52
N ALA A 12 -0.96 -20.09 19.42
CA ALA A 12 -2.07 -21.01 19.60
C ALA A 12 -2.35 -21.91 18.37
N GLY A 13 -1.56 -21.81 17.30
CA GLY A 13 -1.70 -22.62 16.09
C GLY A 13 -2.76 -22.10 15.11
N VAL A 14 -3.13 -20.83 15.19
CA VAL A 14 -4.13 -20.21 14.31
C VAL A 14 -3.43 -19.32 13.29
N ASN A 15 -3.70 -19.57 12.01
CA ASN A 15 -3.22 -18.71 10.92
C ASN A 15 -3.93 -17.36 10.95
N VAL A 16 -3.21 -16.31 10.54
CA VAL A 16 -3.73 -14.94 10.50
C VAL A 16 -3.61 -14.39 9.08
N VAL A 17 -4.71 -13.84 8.57
CA VAL A 17 -4.72 -13.04 7.34
C VAL A 17 -5.36 -11.69 7.66
N GLY A 18 -4.80 -10.60 7.16
CA GLY A 18 -5.29 -9.27 7.47
C GLY A 18 -4.73 -8.17 6.55
N SER A 19 -5.33 -6.98 6.63
CA SER A 19 -4.84 -5.80 5.91
C SER A 19 -3.93 -4.90 6.76
N GLY A 20 -3.70 -5.24 8.01
CA GLY A 20 -2.83 -4.49 8.93
C GLY A 20 -2.31 -5.35 10.07
N PRO A 21 -1.24 -4.90 10.76
CA PRO A 21 -0.45 -3.70 10.45
C PRO A 21 0.39 -3.88 9.17
N VAL A 22 0.37 -2.87 8.31
CA VAL A 22 0.91 -2.94 6.93
C VAL A 22 2.39 -3.29 6.85
N PHE A 23 3.19 -2.90 7.82
CA PHE A 23 4.61 -3.25 7.86
C PHE A 23 4.88 -4.76 7.93
N LEU A 24 3.92 -5.59 8.33
CA LEU A 24 4.06 -7.05 8.30
C LEU A 24 4.04 -7.65 6.88
N GLN A 25 3.75 -6.88 5.85
CA GLN A 25 3.93 -7.32 4.45
C GLN A 25 5.39 -7.66 4.16
N TRP A 26 6.32 -6.85 4.72
CA TRP A 26 7.76 -7.06 4.69
C TRP A 26 8.39 -6.37 5.91
N PRO A 27 8.42 -7.00 7.09
CA PRO A 27 8.81 -6.33 8.32
C PRO A 27 10.33 -6.10 8.44
N TRP A 28 11.13 -6.92 7.78
CA TRP A 28 12.60 -6.91 7.89
C TRP A 28 13.17 -5.58 7.39
N GLN A 29 14.02 -4.95 8.21
CA GLN A 29 14.59 -3.63 7.98
C GLN A 29 13.56 -2.47 7.92
N VAL A 30 12.28 -2.74 8.25
CA VAL A 30 11.20 -1.73 8.37
C VAL A 30 10.94 -1.41 9.83
N ILE A 31 10.85 -2.45 10.66
CA ILE A 31 10.72 -2.33 12.11
C ILE A 31 11.88 -3.07 12.79
N PRO A 32 12.19 -2.76 14.07
CA PRO A 32 13.27 -3.44 14.80
C PRO A 32 13.09 -4.97 14.85
N ASP A 33 14.20 -5.71 14.73
CA ASP A 33 14.17 -7.18 14.75
C ASP A 33 13.56 -7.72 16.04
N GLU A 34 13.67 -7.01 17.16
CA GLU A 34 13.07 -7.34 18.45
C GLU A 34 11.53 -7.36 18.41
N MET A 35 10.93 -6.70 17.41
CA MET A 35 9.49 -6.73 17.17
C MET A 35 9.09 -7.83 16.18
N VAL A 36 9.97 -8.19 15.24
CA VAL A 36 9.73 -9.21 14.21
C VAL A 36 9.91 -10.62 14.79
N ALA A 37 11.03 -10.86 15.46
CA ALA A 37 11.41 -12.18 15.98
C ALA A 37 10.33 -12.85 16.85
N PRO A 38 9.63 -12.16 17.77
CA PRO A 38 8.56 -12.77 18.55
C PRO A 38 7.36 -13.27 17.71
N ILE A 39 7.07 -12.62 16.57
CA ILE A 39 6.03 -13.06 15.64
C ILE A 39 6.46 -14.32 14.91
N GLU A 40 7.71 -14.34 14.39
CA GLU A 40 8.26 -15.53 13.74
C GLU A 40 8.37 -16.72 14.69
N ASP A 41 8.81 -16.49 15.93
CA ASP A 41 8.88 -17.55 16.97
C ASP A 41 7.51 -18.11 17.31
N ALA A 42 6.51 -17.24 17.48
CA ALA A 42 5.14 -17.65 17.75
C ALA A 42 4.56 -18.47 16.59
N ALA A 43 4.79 -18.05 15.36
CA ALA A 43 4.38 -18.76 14.16
C ALA A 43 5.04 -20.16 14.08
N ARG A 44 6.34 -20.26 14.32
CA ARG A 44 7.07 -21.53 14.37
C ARG A 44 6.56 -22.44 15.48
N GLN A 45 6.34 -21.89 16.68
CA GLN A 45 5.82 -22.64 17.84
C GLN A 45 4.43 -23.21 17.55
N GLY A 46 3.52 -22.39 17.03
CA GLY A 46 2.16 -22.79 16.73
C GLY A 46 2.00 -23.55 15.42
N LYS A 47 3.06 -23.65 14.59
CA LYS A 47 3.00 -24.17 13.22
C LYS A 47 1.94 -23.44 12.39
N SER A 48 1.92 -22.14 12.50
CA SER A 48 0.95 -21.23 11.88
C SER A 48 1.64 -20.17 11.04
N SER A 49 0.89 -19.46 10.25
CA SER A 49 1.40 -18.46 9.31
C SER A 49 0.60 -17.17 9.41
N VAL A 50 1.25 -16.05 9.10
CA VAL A 50 0.61 -14.76 8.99
C VAL A 50 0.85 -14.16 7.62
N PHE A 51 -0.18 -13.60 7.01
CA PHE A 51 -0.10 -12.84 5.76
C PHE A 51 -0.87 -11.53 5.91
N VAL A 52 -0.16 -10.42 5.72
CA VAL A 52 -0.74 -9.08 5.68
C VAL A 52 -0.58 -8.53 4.28
N ASN A 53 -1.66 -8.06 3.69
CA ASN A 53 -1.66 -7.51 2.33
C ASN A 53 -2.95 -6.70 2.10
N GLY A 54 -3.02 -6.02 0.95
CA GLY A 54 -4.17 -5.26 0.51
C GLY A 54 -4.09 -4.98 -0.97
N ILE A 55 -4.76 -3.91 -1.41
CA ILE A 55 -4.59 -3.39 -2.76
C ILE A 55 -3.43 -2.40 -2.80
N ASP A 56 -3.38 -1.44 -1.86
CA ASP A 56 -2.32 -0.48 -1.61
C ASP A 56 -2.29 -0.12 -0.10
N PRO A 57 -1.18 -0.39 0.60
CA PRO A 57 -0.02 -1.19 0.16
C PRO A 57 -0.38 -2.66 -0.07
N GLY A 58 0.07 -3.23 -1.19
CA GLY A 58 -0.14 -4.64 -1.51
C GLY A 58 -0.20 -4.93 -3.01
N PHE A 59 -1.23 -5.64 -3.44
CA PHE A 59 -1.38 -6.23 -4.78
C PHE A 59 -1.01 -5.29 -5.93
N ALA A 60 -1.48 -4.04 -5.92
CA ALA A 60 -1.23 -3.08 -7.01
C ALA A 60 0.22 -2.62 -7.05
N ASN A 61 0.91 -2.59 -5.91
CA ASN A 61 2.27 -2.11 -5.79
C ASN A 61 3.26 -3.14 -5.22
N ASP A 62 2.85 -4.42 -5.13
CA ASP A 62 3.77 -5.54 -4.88
C ASP A 62 3.70 -6.60 -6.00
N LEU A 63 2.59 -7.32 -6.14
CA LEU A 63 2.47 -8.43 -7.10
C LEU A 63 2.50 -7.95 -8.55
N ILE A 64 1.77 -6.88 -8.87
CA ILE A 64 1.66 -6.38 -10.25
C ILE A 64 3.03 -5.92 -10.79
N PRO A 65 3.77 -5.01 -10.11
CA PRO A 65 5.10 -4.62 -10.60
C PRO A 65 6.06 -5.80 -10.66
N LEU A 66 6.09 -6.68 -9.66
CA LEU A 66 6.95 -7.86 -9.68
C LEU A 66 6.64 -8.80 -10.84
N ALA A 67 5.37 -9.00 -11.19
CA ALA A 67 4.98 -9.81 -12.34
C ALA A 67 5.47 -9.20 -13.67
N LEU A 68 5.38 -7.87 -13.82
CA LEU A 68 5.87 -7.16 -15.00
C LEU A 68 7.40 -7.28 -15.15
N THR A 69 8.14 -7.15 -14.03
CA THR A 69 9.60 -7.23 -14.04
C THR A 69 10.13 -8.56 -14.56
N GLY A 70 9.36 -9.65 -14.42
CA GLY A 70 9.72 -10.97 -14.94
C GLY A 70 9.84 -11.05 -16.48
N THR A 71 9.46 -10.00 -17.19
CA THR A 71 9.57 -9.89 -18.66
C THR A 71 10.59 -8.84 -19.11
N CYS A 72 11.28 -8.18 -18.18
CA CYS A 72 12.30 -7.18 -18.48
C CYS A 72 13.68 -7.82 -18.67
N GLN A 73 14.42 -7.31 -19.66
CA GLN A 73 15.84 -7.61 -19.84
C GLN A 73 16.73 -6.78 -18.91
N SER A 74 16.30 -5.51 -18.64
CA SER A 74 16.96 -4.62 -17.69
C SER A 74 15.94 -3.71 -17.01
N ILE A 75 16.24 -3.30 -15.78
CA ILE A 75 15.39 -2.42 -14.98
C ILE A 75 16.29 -1.34 -14.39
N GLN A 76 15.89 -0.08 -14.54
CA GLN A 76 16.53 1.09 -13.94
C GLN A 76 15.71 1.60 -12.76
N GLN A 77 14.36 1.60 -12.89
CA GLN A 77 13.46 2.04 -11.84
C GLN A 77 12.11 1.32 -11.97
N VAL A 78 11.52 1.01 -10.83
CA VAL A 78 10.11 0.63 -10.68
C VAL A 78 9.41 1.72 -9.88
N ARG A 79 8.38 2.34 -10.46
CA ARG A 79 7.52 3.33 -9.81
C ARG A 79 6.09 2.79 -9.74
N CYS A 80 5.52 2.80 -8.55
CA CYS A 80 4.13 2.44 -8.30
C CYS A 80 3.39 3.64 -7.75
N MET A 81 2.22 3.95 -8.30
CA MET A 81 1.43 5.12 -7.90
C MET A 81 0.00 4.70 -7.54
N GLU A 82 -0.54 5.28 -6.48
CA GLU A 82 -1.98 5.41 -6.29
C GLU A 82 -2.36 6.86 -6.62
N ILE A 83 -3.25 7.05 -7.61
CA ILE A 83 -3.72 8.36 -8.06
C ILE A 83 -5.22 8.40 -7.84
N VAL A 84 -5.69 9.12 -6.81
CA VAL A 84 -7.04 8.91 -6.29
C VAL A 84 -7.72 10.20 -5.81
N ASN A 85 -9.03 10.25 -5.98
CA ASN A 85 -9.92 11.20 -5.33
C ASN A 85 -10.58 10.53 -4.13
N TYR A 86 -10.25 10.98 -2.91
CA TYR A 86 -10.80 10.43 -1.68
C TYR A 86 -12.05 11.15 -1.15
N ALA A 87 -12.69 11.99 -1.97
CA ALA A 87 -13.92 12.69 -1.53
C ALA A 87 -15.02 11.75 -1.05
N THR A 88 -15.09 10.53 -1.60
CA THR A 88 -16.09 9.51 -1.24
C THR A 88 -15.59 8.51 -0.20
N TYR A 89 -14.33 8.60 0.23
CA TYR A 89 -13.77 7.71 1.25
C TYR A 89 -14.32 8.08 2.64
N ASP A 90 -15.28 7.29 3.13
CA ASP A 90 -16.02 7.57 4.36
C ASP A 90 -15.30 6.99 5.59
N SER A 91 -14.22 7.65 6.00
CA SER A 91 -13.52 7.38 7.25
C SER A 91 -12.90 8.64 7.82
N ALA A 92 -13.62 9.30 8.71
CA ALA A 92 -13.18 10.56 9.36
C ALA A 92 -11.81 10.41 10.04
N THR A 93 -11.56 9.29 10.73
CA THR A 93 -10.26 9.02 11.36
C THR A 93 -9.12 8.98 10.35
N VAL A 94 -9.28 8.26 9.23
CA VAL A 94 -8.24 8.19 8.20
C VAL A 94 -8.04 9.56 7.57
N MET A 95 -9.11 10.22 7.17
CA MET A 95 -9.05 11.48 6.44
C MET A 95 -8.49 12.64 7.28
N PHE A 96 -9.00 12.82 8.51
CA PHE A 96 -8.66 13.98 9.33
C PHE A 96 -7.50 13.71 10.30
N ASP A 97 -7.51 12.56 11.00
CA ASP A 97 -6.52 12.30 12.04
C ASP A 97 -5.22 11.73 11.47
N VAL A 98 -5.30 10.82 10.49
CA VAL A 98 -4.14 10.17 9.90
C VAL A 98 -3.54 11.01 8.77
N MET A 99 -4.32 11.30 7.72
CA MET A 99 -3.83 12.01 6.53
C MET A 99 -3.79 13.54 6.71
N GLY A 100 -4.59 14.07 7.65
CA GLY A 100 -4.58 15.49 8.00
C GLY A 100 -5.29 16.39 7.00
N PHE A 101 -6.23 15.86 6.20
CA PHE A 101 -7.10 16.70 5.40
C PHE A 101 -7.98 17.58 6.31
N GLY A 102 -8.33 18.78 5.85
CA GLY A 102 -9.08 19.75 6.65
C GLY A 102 -8.30 20.38 7.80
N LYS A 103 -7.02 19.99 8.02
CA LYS A 103 -6.16 20.61 9.04
C LYS A 103 -5.39 21.81 8.47
N PRO A 104 -4.97 22.77 9.34
CA PRO A 104 -4.10 23.86 8.94
C PRO A 104 -2.82 23.37 8.25
N MET A 105 -2.30 24.15 7.31
CA MET A 105 -1.12 23.77 6.53
C MET A 105 0.18 23.72 7.35
N ASP A 106 0.25 24.38 8.47
CA ASP A 106 1.38 24.37 9.41
C ASP A 106 1.32 23.20 10.42
N GLU A 107 0.20 22.48 10.51
CA GLU A 107 0.07 21.28 11.32
C GLU A 107 0.54 20.05 10.54
N ILE A 108 1.54 19.33 11.04
CA ILE A 108 2.02 18.08 10.44
C ILE A 108 1.18 16.92 10.96
N PRO A 109 0.38 16.25 10.11
CA PRO A 109 -0.46 15.13 10.52
C PRO A 109 0.35 13.89 10.88
N MET A 110 -0.30 12.91 11.52
CA MET A 110 0.35 11.67 11.96
C MET A 110 1.08 10.96 10.81
N LEU A 111 0.47 10.86 9.65
CA LEU A 111 1.04 10.17 8.48
C LEU A 111 2.37 10.77 8.02
N LEU A 112 2.54 12.08 8.15
CA LEU A 112 3.70 12.82 7.66
C LEU A 112 4.76 13.08 8.75
N GLN A 113 4.61 12.48 9.93
CA GLN A 113 5.67 12.48 10.93
C GLN A 113 6.89 11.69 10.41
N PRO A 114 8.12 12.10 10.71
CA PRO A 114 9.33 11.45 10.20
C PRO A 114 9.32 9.93 10.41
N GLY A 115 9.55 9.16 9.34
CA GLY A 115 9.62 7.70 9.35
C GLY A 115 8.27 6.99 9.26
N VAL A 116 7.14 7.68 9.37
CA VAL A 116 5.82 7.03 9.34
C VAL A 116 5.45 6.53 7.93
N LEU A 117 5.79 7.28 6.89
CA LEU A 117 5.60 6.84 5.51
C LEU A 117 6.44 5.58 5.22
N SER A 118 7.70 5.54 5.70
CA SER A 118 8.58 4.37 5.57
C SER A 118 8.04 3.15 6.33
N ILE A 119 7.40 3.32 7.48
CA ILE A 119 6.72 2.22 8.19
C ILE A 119 5.52 1.72 7.39
N GLY A 120 4.77 2.61 6.75
CA GLY A 120 3.60 2.27 5.94
C GLY A 120 3.98 1.59 4.62
N TRP A 121 4.67 2.31 3.76
CA TRP A 121 4.95 1.88 2.38
C TRP A 121 6.38 1.39 2.15
N GLY A 122 7.31 1.67 3.05
CA GLY A 122 8.68 1.17 2.95
C GLY A 122 8.76 -0.36 2.98
N SER A 123 7.78 -1.05 3.57
CA SER A 123 7.64 -2.51 3.51
C SER A 123 7.51 -3.00 2.05
N VAL A 124 6.69 -2.33 1.24
CA VAL A 124 6.50 -2.67 -0.17
C VAL A 124 7.72 -2.31 -1.00
N VAL A 125 8.32 -1.14 -0.78
CA VAL A 125 9.57 -0.74 -1.45
C VAL A 125 10.66 -1.79 -1.23
N ARG A 126 10.85 -2.25 0.01
CA ARG A 126 11.83 -3.30 0.35
C ARG A 126 11.46 -4.67 -0.22
N GLN A 127 10.17 -5.00 -0.26
CA GLN A 127 9.71 -6.26 -0.87
C GLN A 127 9.98 -6.30 -2.38
N ILE A 128 9.73 -5.18 -3.10
CA ILE A 128 10.09 -5.08 -4.53
C ILE A 128 11.59 -5.20 -4.70
N ALA A 129 12.38 -4.45 -3.92
CA ALA A 129 13.84 -4.52 -3.96
C ALA A 129 14.34 -5.95 -3.74
N ALA A 130 13.82 -6.66 -2.74
CA ALA A 130 14.15 -8.06 -2.47
C ALA A 130 13.79 -8.98 -3.65
N GLY A 131 12.63 -8.78 -4.28
CA GLY A 131 12.20 -9.52 -5.47
C GLY A 131 13.10 -9.30 -6.68
N LEU A 132 13.74 -8.12 -6.77
CA LEU A 132 14.71 -7.77 -7.81
C LEU A 132 16.16 -8.11 -7.43
N GLY A 133 16.40 -8.60 -6.21
CA GLY A 133 17.76 -8.85 -5.71
C GLY A 133 18.58 -7.59 -5.48
N LEU A 134 17.93 -6.46 -5.17
CA LEU A 134 18.57 -5.18 -4.90
C LEU A 134 18.84 -5.02 -3.40
N GLU A 135 19.99 -4.47 -3.06
CA GLU A 135 20.31 -3.97 -1.73
C GLU A 135 20.10 -2.45 -1.72
N LEU A 136 19.19 -1.97 -0.87
CA LEU A 136 18.90 -0.55 -0.76
C LEU A 136 19.89 0.13 0.20
N ASP A 137 20.44 1.26 -0.22
CA ASP A 137 21.26 2.14 0.63
C ASP A 137 20.44 2.74 1.78
N GLY A 138 19.14 3.01 1.52
CA GLY A 138 18.21 3.61 2.46
C GLY A 138 16.86 3.90 1.83
N LEU A 139 15.99 4.52 2.64
CA LEU A 139 14.71 5.06 2.19
C LEU A 139 14.71 6.58 2.37
N GLU A 140 14.14 7.29 1.41
CA GLU A 140 13.82 8.71 1.52
C GLU A 140 12.32 8.93 1.49
N GLU A 141 11.85 9.94 2.22
CA GLU A 141 10.46 10.37 2.27
C GLU A 141 10.35 11.80 1.79
N ILE A 142 9.50 12.06 0.84
CA ILE A 142 9.15 13.41 0.41
C ILE A 142 7.63 13.56 0.34
N TYR A 143 7.14 14.76 0.63
CA TYR A 143 5.71 15.05 0.51
C TYR A 143 5.43 16.53 0.20
N VAL A 144 4.27 16.76 -0.40
CA VAL A 144 3.69 18.08 -0.65
C VAL A 144 2.22 18.02 -0.28
N ARG A 145 1.73 19.08 0.37
CA ARG A 145 0.29 19.29 0.61
C ARG A 145 -0.15 20.57 -0.07
N GLU A 146 -1.41 20.58 -0.56
CA GLU A 146 -2.01 21.76 -1.15
C GLU A 146 -3.32 22.11 -0.44
N PRO A 147 -3.59 23.40 -0.22
CA PRO A 147 -4.78 23.86 0.48
C PRO A 147 -6.02 23.85 -0.41
N ALA A 148 -7.19 23.78 0.21
CA ALA A 148 -8.47 24.02 -0.42
C ALA A 148 -8.58 25.47 -0.90
N PRO A 149 -8.88 25.74 -2.19
CA PRO A 149 -9.06 27.10 -2.69
C PRO A 149 -10.37 27.75 -2.25
N GLU A 150 -11.32 26.95 -1.78
CA GLU A 150 -12.60 27.32 -1.21
C GLU A 150 -13.09 26.17 -0.30
N ALA A 151 -14.10 26.44 0.52
CA ALA A 151 -14.68 25.41 1.38
C ALA A 151 -15.60 24.47 0.58
N PHE A 152 -15.55 23.16 0.91
CA PHE A 152 -16.42 22.13 0.30
C PHE A 152 -16.61 20.96 1.26
N ASP A 153 -17.60 20.11 0.97
CA ASP A 153 -17.89 18.91 1.74
C ASP A 153 -17.43 17.64 1.01
N ILE A 154 -17.00 16.65 1.79
CA ILE A 154 -16.67 15.28 1.36
C ILE A 154 -17.48 14.29 2.20
N ALA A 155 -17.45 13.00 1.85
CA ALA A 155 -18.18 11.97 2.60
C ALA A 155 -17.82 11.95 4.10
N SER A 156 -16.53 12.17 4.44
CA SER A 156 -16.05 12.18 5.83
C SER A 156 -16.32 13.48 6.59
N GLY A 157 -16.74 14.58 5.95
CA GLY A 157 -17.02 15.85 6.60
C GLY A 157 -16.65 17.09 5.79
N HIS A 158 -16.42 18.21 6.48
CA HIS A 158 -16.19 19.52 5.91
C HIS A 158 -14.71 19.86 5.75
N ILE A 159 -14.33 20.40 4.60
CA ILE A 159 -13.00 20.96 4.32
C ILE A 159 -13.13 22.48 4.22
N ALA A 160 -12.51 23.20 5.15
CA ALA A 160 -12.52 24.65 5.14
C ALA A 160 -11.50 25.20 4.12
N GLU A 161 -11.78 26.39 3.57
CA GLU A 161 -10.83 27.11 2.73
C GLU A 161 -9.49 27.29 3.43
N GLY A 162 -8.38 27.08 2.71
CA GLY A 162 -7.01 27.22 3.20
C GLY A 162 -6.51 26.05 4.03
N THR A 163 -7.33 25.02 4.29
CA THR A 163 -6.91 23.78 4.97
C THR A 163 -6.46 22.74 3.95
N ALA A 164 -5.68 21.73 4.38
CA ALA A 164 -5.15 20.70 3.48
C ALA A 164 -6.27 19.95 2.72
N ALA A 165 -6.18 19.90 1.39
CA ALA A 165 -7.16 19.27 0.51
C ALA A 165 -6.55 18.35 -0.55
N ALA A 166 -5.23 18.40 -0.74
CA ALA A 166 -4.50 17.44 -1.54
C ALA A 166 -3.17 17.09 -0.86
N LEU A 167 -2.74 15.85 -1.08
CA LEU A 167 -1.51 15.30 -0.54
C LEU A 167 -0.83 14.45 -1.63
N ARG A 168 0.46 14.69 -1.84
CA ARG A 168 1.33 13.82 -2.63
C ARG A 168 2.52 13.45 -1.77
N PHE A 169 2.88 12.17 -1.72
CA PHE A 169 4.10 11.74 -1.07
C PHE A 169 4.78 10.63 -1.86
N GLU A 170 6.08 10.49 -1.64
CA GLU A 170 6.88 9.38 -2.17
C GLU A 170 7.68 8.72 -1.04
N VAL A 171 7.79 7.40 -1.12
CA VAL A 171 8.77 6.60 -0.37
C VAL A 171 9.72 6.00 -1.41
N ILE A 172 10.99 6.37 -1.33
CA ILE A 172 11.99 6.14 -2.36
C ILE A 172 13.06 5.20 -1.82
N GLY A 173 13.22 4.04 -2.44
CA GLY A 173 14.34 3.13 -2.19
C GLY A 173 15.51 3.47 -3.10
N LEU A 174 16.68 3.73 -2.49
CA LEU A 174 17.89 4.14 -3.19
C LEU A 174 18.84 2.96 -3.40
N VAL A 175 19.48 2.90 -4.58
CA VAL A 175 20.61 2.03 -4.90
C VAL A 175 21.68 2.89 -5.54
N ASP A 176 22.91 2.86 -5.00
CA ASP A 176 24.03 3.73 -5.41
C ASP A 176 23.62 5.23 -5.43
N GLY A 177 22.79 5.64 -4.47
CA GLY A 177 22.26 6.99 -4.35
C GLY A 177 21.22 7.39 -5.39
N ALA A 178 20.78 6.47 -6.27
CA ALA A 178 19.74 6.72 -7.28
C ALA A 178 18.41 6.06 -6.91
N PRO A 179 17.25 6.69 -7.23
CA PRO A 179 15.93 6.10 -7.02
C PRO A 179 15.75 4.82 -7.86
N ALA A 180 15.71 3.66 -7.21
CA ALA A 180 15.49 2.36 -7.86
C ALA A 180 14.04 1.87 -7.73
N VAL A 181 13.43 2.05 -6.55
CA VAL A 181 12.02 1.71 -6.31
C VAL A 181 11.35 2.93 -5.71
N VAL A 182 10.27 3.40 -6.32
CA VAL A 182 9.50 4.56 -5.86
C VAL A 182 8.05 4.15 -5.65
N LEU A 183 7.55 4.39 -4.47
CA LEU A 183 6.14 4.30 -4.18
C LEU A 183 5.59 5.69 -3.96
N GLU A 184 4.60 6.07 -4.75
CA GLU A 184 4.03 7.40 -4.80
C GLU A 184 2.53 7.34 -4.56
N HIS A 185 2.04 8.23 -3.72
CA HIS A 185 0.62 8.38 -3.41
C HIS A 185 0.16 9.80 -3.72
N ILE A 186 -0.86 9.93 -4.54
CA ILE A 186 -1.40 11.20 -5.02
C ILE A 186 -2.88 11.24 -4.70
N THR A 187 -3.22 11.94 -3.63
CA THR A 187 -4.60 12.02 -3.13
C THR A 187 -5.13 13.43 -3.30
N ARG A 188 -6.30 13.54 -3.88
CA ARG A 188 -7.09 14.76 -3.99
C ARG A 188 -8.43 14.57 -3.31
N LEU A 189 -9.04 15.64 -2.84
CA LEU A 189 -10.42 15.64 -2.35
C LEU A 189 -11.41 16.23 -3.35
N ARG A 190 -10.91 16.66 -4.52
CA ARG A 190 -11.70 17.19 -5.64
C ARG A 190 -10.85 17.12 -6.92
N ASP A 191 -11.45 16.74 -8.04
CA ASP A 191 -10.72 16.42 -9.28
C ASP A 191 -9.98 17.61 -9.89
N ASP A 192 -10.44 18.84 -9.63
CA ASP A 192 -9.82 20.07 -10.14
C ASP A 192 -8.61 20.55 -9.31
N LEU A 193 -8.34 19.91 -8.16
CA LEU A 193 -7.16 20.24 -7.35
C LEU A 193 -5.89 19.73 -8.01
N CYS A 194 -4.83 20.53 -7.96
CA CYS A 194 -3.48 20.17 -8.41
C CYS A 194 -3.46 19.60 -9.85
N PRO A 195 -3.90 20.36 -10.87
CA PRO A 195 -4.01 19.85 -12.24
C PRO A 195 -2.65 19.43 -12.84
N ASP A 196 -1.55 19.99 -12.31
CA ASP A 196 -0.18 19.67 -12.76
C ASP A 196 0.38 18.37 -12.18
N TRP A 197 -0.30 17.78 -11.17
CA TRP A 197 0.09 16.47 -10.64
C TRP A 197 -0.40 15.36 -11.58
N PRO A 198 0.20 14.14 -11.52
CA PRO A 198 -0.29 13.01 -12.30
C PRO A 198 -1.80 12.83 -12.17
N GLN A 199 -2.46 12.63 -13.31
CA GLN A 199 -3.90 12.47 -13.39
C GLN A 199 -4.27 11.00 -13.51
N PRO A 200 -5.41 10.56 -12.92
CA PRO A 200 -5.86 9.19 -13.02
C PRO A 200 -6.33 8.86 -14.44
N ALA A 201 -6.23 7.59 -14.83
CA ALA A 201 -6.68 7.10 -16.13
C ALA A 201 -8.21 6.92 -16.21
N GLN A 202 -8.90 6.97 -15.09
CA GLN A 202 -10.36 6.93 -14.99
C GLN A 202 -10.86 7.86 -13.89
N GLU A 203 -12.15 8.16 -13.88
CA GLU A 203 -12.82 8.90 -12.81
C GLU A 203 -12.65 8.21 -11.45
N GLY A 204 -12.41 8.99 -10.40
CA GLY A 204 -12.25 8.54 -9.02
C GLY A 204 -10.85 8.02 -8.68
N GLY A 205 -10.12 7.44 -9.62
CA GLY A 205 -8.75 7.00 -9.37
C GLY A 205 -8.34 5.72 -10.10
N ASN A 206 -7.04 5.46 -10.06
CA ASN A 206 -6.43 4.22 -10.52
C ASN A 206 -5.09 3.99 -9.82
N TYR A 207 -4.57 2.77 -9.93
CA TYR A 207 -3.17 2.46 -9.62
C TYR A 207 -2.37 2.49 -10.92
N ARG A 208 -1.13 2.97 -10.85
CA ARG A 208 -0.23 3.00 -12.01
C ARG A 208 1.11 2.37 -11.66
N VAL A 209 1.61 1.53 -12.55
CA VAL A 209 2.97 0.98 -12.48
C VAL A 209 3.75 1.43 -13.69
N GLU A 210 4.90 2.06 -13.45
CA GLU A 210 5.86 2.41 -14.49
C GLU A 210 7.18 1.68 -14.23
N ILE A 211 7.74 1.08 -15.28
CA ILE A 211 9.07 0.47 -15.24
C ILE A 211 9.91 1.17 -16.30
N THR A 212 11.00 1.78 -15.85
CA THR A 212 12.04 2.28 -16.72
C THR A 212 13.08 1.20 -16.91
N GLY A 213 13.29 0.77 -18.15
CA GLY A 213 14.19 -0.36 -18.49
C GLY A 213 14.02 -0.81 -19.92
N GLU A 214 14.26 -2.10 -20.18
CA GLU A 214 14.05 -2.72 -21.48
C GLU A 214 13.28 -4.02 -21.29
N PRO A 215 12.03 -4.14 -21.78
CA PRO A 215 11.18 -3.04 -22.25
C PRO A 215 10.75 -2.12 -21.12
N CYS A 216 10.32 -0.89 -21.46
CA CYS A 216 9.62 0.00 -20.52
C CYS A 216 8.15 -0.43 -20.38
N TYR A 217 7.57 -0.21 -19.21
CA TYR A 217 6.16 -0.42 -18.96
C TYR A 217 5.48 0.85 -18.43
N ALA A 218 4.23 1.06 -18.84
CA ALA A 218 3.28 1.95 -18.21
C ALA A 218 1.94 1.19 -18.17
N LEU A 219 1.51 0.78 -16.98
CA LEU A 219 0.27 0.05 -16.75
C LEU A 219 -0.65 0.86 -15.84
N ASP A 220 -1.85 1.17 -16.32
CA ASP A 220 -2.94 1.69 -15.50
C ASP A 220 -3.89 0.55 -15.10
N LEU A 221 -3.96 0.28 -13.80
CA LEU A 221 -4.90 -0.66 -13.21
C LEU A 221 -6.12 0.10 -12.71
N CYS A 222 -7.18 0.09 -13.51
CA CYS A 222 -8.44 0.75 -13.22
C CYS A 222 -9.40 -0.20 -12.49
N LEU A 223 -9.84 0.19 -11.29
CA LEU A 223 -10.84 -0.53 -10.52
C LEU A 223 -12.16 0.21 -10.54
N SER A 224 -13.23 -0.53 -10.71
CA SER A 224 -14.62 -0.03 -10.56
C SER A 224 -15.51 -1.10 -9.94
N SER A 225 -16.65 -0.68 -9.44
CA SER A 225 -17.64 -1.59 -8.88
C SER A 225 -19.05 -1.19 -9.37
N PRO A 226 -19.94 -2.14 -9.71
CA PRO A 226 -21.34 -1.82 -9.97
C PRO A 226 -22.07 -1.29 -8.73
N ASN A 227 -21.53 -1.45 -7.54
CA ASN A 227 -22.13 -1.04 -6.26
C ASN A 227 -21.48 0.21 -5.65
N GLY A 228 -20.52 0.84 -6.33
CA GLY A 228 -19.82 2.01 -5.84
C GLY A 228 -18.72 2.46 -6.78
N ASP A 229 -17.95 3.43 -6.34
CA ASP A 229 -16.86 4.03 -7.08
C ASP A 229 -15.51 3.29 -6.93
N HIS A 230 -14.42 3.96 -7.33
CA HIS A 230 -13.06 3.47 -7.18
C HIS A 230 -12.69 3.16 -5.72
N ASN A 231 -13.07 4.04 -4.76
CA ASN A 231 -12.77 3.85 -3.34
C ASN A 231 -13.47 2.61 -2.78
N HIS A 232 -14.76 2.41 -3.11
CA HIS A 232 -15.47 1.18 -2.77
C HIS A 232 -14.80 -0.06 -3.39
N ALA A 233 -14.41 0.00 -4.66
CA ALA A 233 -13.72 -1.10 -5.33
C ALA A 233 -12.36 -1.41 -4.69
N GLY A 234 -11.59 -0.40 -4.27
CA GLY A 234 -10.32 -0.54 -3.57
C GLY A 234 -10.46 -1.25 -2.22
N VAL A 235 -11.44 -0.85 -1.41
CA VAL A 235 -11.75 -1.52 -0.13
C VAL A 235 -12.15 -3.00 -0.36
N LEU A 236 -13.01 -3.25 -1.36
CA LEU A 236 -13.41 -4.62 -1.71
C LEU A 236 -12.22 -5.45 -2.19
N ALA A 237 -11.37 -4.90 -3.06
CA ALA A 237 -10.17 -5.58 -3.56
C ALA A 237 -9.19 -5.91 -2.43
N THR A 238 -9.00 -4.99 -1.47
CA THR A 238 -8.21 -5.24 -0.25
C THR A 238 -8.76 -6.42 0.54
N ALA A 239 -10.06 -6.43 0.82
CA ALA A 239 -10.70 -7.52 1.56
C ALA A 239 -10.56 -8.86 0.82
N MET A 240 -10.79 -8.87 -0.49
CA MET A 240 -10.72 -10.10 -1.29
C MET A 240 -9.29 -10.60 -1.50
N ARG A 241 -8.28 -9.71 -1.56
CA ARG A 241 -6.87 -10.10 -1.58
C ARG A 241 -6.51 -10.94 -0.35
N VAL A 242 -7.01 -10.52 0.81
CA VAL A 242 -6.79 -11.22 2.09
C VAL A 242 -7.57 -12.53 2.14
N VAL A 243 -8.87 -12.51 1.82
CA VAL A 243 -9.75 -13.69 1.91
C VAL A 243 -9.30 -14.77 0.92
N ASN A 244 -8.98 -14.42 -0.32
CA ASN A 244 -8.54 -15.38 -1.34
C ASN A 244 -7.16 -15.98 -1.02
N ALA A 245 -6.36 -15.34 -0.17
CA ALA A 245 -5.07 -15.88 0.27
C ALA A 245 -5.20 -16.99 1.33
N ILE A 246 -6.33 -17.14 2.01
CA ILE A 246 -6.52 -18.11 3.11
C ILE A 246 -6.04 -19.52 2.77
N PRO A 247 -6.40 -20.13 1.63
CA PRO A 247 -5.93 -21.48 1.31
C PRO A 247 -4.41 -21.58 1.16
N ALA A 248 -3.80 -20.56 0.54
CA ALA A 248 -2.35 -20.50 0.35
C ALA A 248 -1.61 -20.31 1.68
N VAL A 249 -2.14 -19.48 2.58
CA VAL A 249 -1.57 -19.25 3.90
C VAL A 249 -1.67 -20.49 4.80
N ILE A 250 -2.77 -21.24 4.71
CA ILE A 250 -2.94 -22.52 5.44
C ILE A 250 -1.91 -23.55 4.96
N ALA A 251 -1.57 -23.57 3.67
CA ALA A 251 -0.64 -24.51 3.07
C ALA A 251 0.83 -24.06 3.17
N ALA A 252 1.09 -22.82 3.60
CA ALA A 252 2.44 -22.27 3.68
C ALA A 252 3.25 -22.84 4.85
N GLU A 253 4.58 -22.79 4.72
CA GLU A 253 5.47 -23.03 5.86
C GLU A 253 5.22 -22.00 6.97
N PRO A 254 5.29 -22.41 8.25
CA PRO A 254 5.05 -21.53 9.37
C PRO A 254 5.95 -20.29 9.37
N GLY A 255 5.35 -19.12 9.56
CA GLY A 255 6.08 -17.85 9.59
C GLY A 255 5.32 -16.68 8.98
N ILE A 256 6.06 -15.61 8.69
CA ILE A 256 5.56 -14.45 7.97
C ILE A 256 5.58 -14.78 6.48
N CYS A 257 4.38 -14.83 5.89
CA CYS A 257 4.18 -14.98 4.45
C CYS A 257 4.26 -13.61 3.76
N THR A 258 4.84 -13.59 2.58
CA THR A 258 4.94 -12.40 1.72
C THR A 258 4.45 -12.75 0.32
N THR A 259 4.21 -11.75 -0.51
CA THR A 259 3.87 -11.96 -1.94
C THR A 259 4.96 -12.75 -2.68
N LEU A 260 6.24 -12.64 -2.26
CA LEU A 260 7.34 -13.41 -2.84
C LEU A 260 7.36 -14.90 -2.44
N LYS A 261 6.74 -15.26 -1.33
CA LYS A 261 6.74 -16.64 -0.81
C LYS A 261 5.46 -17.41 -1.15
N LEU A 262 4.32 -16.74 -1.20
CA LEU A 262 3.05 -17.39 -1.51
C LEU A 262 2.96 -17.72 -3.01
N PRO A 263 2.31 -18.83 -3.38
CA PRO A 263 1.94 -19.06 -4.76
C PRO A 263 1.00 -17.98 -5.26
N LEU A 264 0.78 -17.93 -6.58
CA LEU A 264 -0.19 -17.00 -7.15
C LEU A 264 -1.58 -17.23 -6.54
N VAL A 265 -2.08 -16.24 -5.80
CA VAL A 265 -3.42 -16.25 -5.22
C VAL A 265 -4.43 -15.84 -6.29
N THR A 266 -5.42 -16.70 -6.51
CA THR A 266 -6.48 -16.51 -7.51
C THR A 266 -7.86 -16.58 -6.88
N GLY A 267 -8.88 -16.11 -7.59
CA GLY A 267 -10.30 -16.20 -7.19
C GLY A 267 -10.90 -17.59 -7.42
N THR A 268 -10.26 -18.64 -6.87
CA THR A 268 -10.73 -20.02 -7.05
C THR A 268 -12.14 -20.20 -6.50
N GLY A 269 -13.06 -20.70 -7.34
CA GLY A 269 -14.47 -20.95 -6.97
C GLY A 269 -15.37 -19.71 -7.00
N LEU A 270 -14.88 -18.55 -7.44
CA LEU A 270 -15.65 -17.31 -7.51
C LEU A 270 -16.37 -17.10 -8.85
N TYR A 271 -16.11 -17.96 -9.84
CA TYR A 271 -16.84 -17.86 -11.12
C TYR A 271 -18.33 -18.10 -10.90
N ALA A 272 -19.14 -17.14 -11.33
CA ALA A 272 -20.59 -17.25 -11.42
C ALA A 272 -21.01 -17.04 -12.88
N ALA A 273 -21.86 -17.91 -13.40
CA ALA A 273 -22.46 -17.68 -14.72
C ALA A 273 -23.38 -16.46 -14.67
N PRO A 274 -23.46 -15.66 -15.77
CA PRO A 274 -24.32 -14.49 -15.87
C PRO A 274 -25.82 -14.85 -15.83
#